data_d49ba97a4661cbe29f65e5713b4e17a1
#
_entry.id   d49ba97a4661cbe29f65e5713b4e17a1
#
_cell.length_a   1.000
_cell.length_b   1.000
_cell.length_c   1.000
_cell.angle_alpha   90.00
_cell.angle_beta   90.00
_cell.angle_gamma   90.00
#
_symmetry.space_group_name_H-M   'P 1'
#
loop_
_entity.id
_entity.type
_entity.pdbx_description
1 polymer ?
#
loop_
_entity_poly.entity_id
_entity_poly.type
_entity_poly.pdbx_seq_one_letter_code
_entity_poly.pdbx_strand_id
1 'polypeptide(L)'
;MGKLGLRRGPDATVLPFLTHQVIEYIAGIYLLQVGAQAGGGTAATVCYVLGALTVAAAAFSGKPLGGGRLISRPMHRFVDVPLIIAVAAAPFVFGFADRKSTMIRMEILALALVALARFTNYNHPQPGMGRDIARGLRDQASRKAGAYVGRRMSRRRR
;
A
#
# COMPACT_ATOMS: atom_id res chain seq x y z
N MET A 1 39.72 19.60 10.34
CA MET A 1 39.38 18.28 9.77
C MET A 1 37.89 18.23 9.49
N GLY A 2 37.50 18.56 8.26
CA GLY A 2 36.10 18.58 7.83
C GLY A 2 35.60 17.16 7.60
N LYS A 3 34.51 16.79 8.29
CA LYS A 3 33.78 15.54 7.98
C LYS A 3 33.15 15.68 6.61
N LEU A 4 33.69 15.00 5.61
CA LEU A 4 33.01 14.79 4.33
C LEU A 4 31.73 14.00 4.60
N GLY A 5 30.62 14.72 4.72
CA GLY A 5 29.30 14.13 4.71
C GLY A 5 29.01 13.56 3.33
N LEU A 6 29.31 12.29 3.13
CA LEU A 6 28.78 11.54 1.99
C LEU A 6 27.25 11.61 2.06
N ARG A 7 26.66 12.56 1.33
CA ARG A 7 25.23 12.50 1.00
C ARG A 7 25.00 11.20 0.25
N ARG A 8 24.46 10.19 0.94
CA ARG A 8 23.85 9.06 0.25
C ARG A 8 22.80 9.66 -0.69
N GLY A 9 23.02 9.50 -1.99
CA GLY A 9 22.02 9.83 -2.98
C GLY A 9 20.69 9.14 -2.66
N PRO A 10 19.57 9.61 -3.18
CA PRO A 10 18.29 8.94 -3.00
C PRO A 10 18.46 7.50 -3.48
N ASP A 11 18.28 6.53 -2.57
CA ASP A 11 18.28 5.11 -2.91
C ASP A 11 17.17 4.87 -3.94
N ALA A 12 17.55 4.81 -5.21
CA ALA A 12 16.65 4.82 -6.38
C ALA A 12 15.79 3.54 -6.52
N THR A 13 15.82 2.66 -5.51
CA THR A 13 15.20 1.33 -5.56
C THR A 13 14.14 1.10 -4.49
N VAL A 14 13.72 2.12 -3.74
CA VAL A 14 12.79 1.94 -2.64
C VAL A 14 11.38 2.35 -3.05
N LEU A 15 10.47 1.37 -3.08
CA LEU A 15 9.07 1.61 -3.40
C LEU A 15 8.39 2.46 -2.33
N PRO A 16 7.61 3.48 -2.72
CA PRO A 16 6.77 4.22 -1.80
C PRO A 16 5.73 3.30 -1.13
N PHE A 17 5.40 3.57 0.14
CA PHE A 17 4.39 2.78 0.85
C PHE A 17 3.00 2.80 0.17
N LEU A 18 2.66 3.86 -0.55
CA LEU A 18 1.45 3.92 -1.38
C LEU A 18 1.42 2.82 -2.44
N THR A 19 2.52 2.66 -3.17
CA THR A 19 2.66 1.62 -4.20
C THR A 19 2.55 0.23 -3.59
N HIS A 20 3.14 0.02 -2.41
CA HIS A 20 3.01 -1.20 -1.63
C HIS A 20 1.54 -1.53 -1.33
N GLN A 21 0.78 -0.58 -0.76
CA GLN A 21 -0.65 -0.79 -0.45
C GLN A 21 -1.48 -1.11 -1.71
N VAL A 22 -1.23 -0.42 -2.84
CA VAL A 22 -1.93 -0.72 -4.10
C VAL A 22 -1.67 -2.15 -4.54
N ILE A 23 -0.41 -2.59 -4.50
CA ILE A 23 -0.04 -3.95 -4.90
C ILE A 23 -0.65 -4.98 -3.96
N GLU A 24 -0.73 -4.71 -2.65
CA GLU A 24 -1.40 -5.60 -1.70
C GLU A 24 -2.90 -5.73 -1.96
N TYR A 25 -3.59 -4.63 -2.29
CA TYR A 25 -5.00 -4.72 -2.71
C TYR A 25 -5.15 -5.61 -3.94
N ILE A 26 -4.29 -5.43 -4.96
CA ILE A 26 -4.28 -6.26 -6.17
C ILE A 26 -4.00 -7.73 -5.81
N ALA A 27 -3.03 -8.00 -4.94
CA ALA A 27 -2.67 -9.33 -4.47
C ALA A 27 -3.82 -10.02 -3.73
N GLY A 28 -4.49 -9.30 -2.83
CA GLY A 28 -5.65 -9.81 -2.11
C GLY A 28 -6.82 -10.14 -3.04
N ILE A 29 -7.14 -9.23 -3.97
CA ILE A 29 -8.18 -9.47 -5.00
C ILE A 29 -7.80 -10.66 -5.88
N TYR A 30 -6.53 -10.78 -6.26
CA TYR A 30 -6.04 -11.92 -7.03
C TYR A 30 -6.22 -13.25 -6.29
N LEU A 31 -5.93 -13.30 -4.97
CA LEU A 31 -6.21 -14.49 -4.16
C LEU A 31 -7.69 -14.85 -4.11
N LEU A 32 -8.59 -13.86 -4.01
CA LEU A 32 -10.03 -14.09 -4.08
C LEU A 32 -10.41 -14.70 -5.43
N GLN A 33 -9.82 -14.22 -6.53
CA GLN A 33 -10.03 -14.77 -7.87
C GLN A 33 -9.48 -16.20 -8.00
N VAL A 34 -8.29 -16.48 -7.44
CA VAL A 34 -7.72 -17.84 -7.41
C VAL A 34 -8.66 -18.78 -6.65
N GLY A 35 -9.23 -18.33 -5.53
CA GLY A 35 -10.22 -19.08 -4.77
C GLY A 35 -11.48 -19.40 -5.58
N ALA A 36 -12.01 -18.43 -6.34
CA ALA A 36 -13.17 -18.64 -7.21
C ALA A 36 -12.89 -19.66 -8.32
N GLN A 37 -11.66 -19.75 -8.80
CA GLN A 37 -11.24 -20.69 -9.84
C GLN A 37 -10.82 -22.06 -9.30
N ALA A 38 -10.64 -22.20 -7.99
CA ALA A 38 -10.18 -23.45 -7.37
C ALA A 38 -11.24 -24.56 -7.33
N GLY A 39 -12.47 -24.30 -7.77
CA GLY A 39 -13.52 -25.30 -7.86
C GLY A 39 -14.10 -25.76 -6.50
N GLY A 40 -14.00 -24.90 -5.48
CA GLY A 40 -14.55 -25.16 -4.14
C GLY A 40 -13.61 -25.95 -3.21
N GLY A 41 -14.13 -26.30 -2.02
CA GLY A 41 -13.40 -27.04 -1.00
C GLY A 41 -12.33 -26.22 -0.27
N THR A 42 -11.41 -26.91 0.40
CA THR A 42 -10.39 -26.31 1.27
C THR A 42 -9.53 -25.27 0.53
N ALA A 43 -9.10 -25.55 -0.69
CA ALA A 43 -8.28 -24.63 -1.48
C ALA A 43 -8.99 -23.28 -1.71
N ALA A 44 -10.27 -23.31 -2.10
CA ALA A 44 -11.07 -22.11 -2.32
C ALA A 44 -11.23 -21.32 -1.02
N THR A 45 -11.61 -21.98 0.07
CA THR A 45 -11.80 -21.33 1.38
C THR A 45 -10.52 -20.67 1.86
N VAL A 46 -9.38 -21.34 1.78
CA VAL A 46 -8.07 -20.81 2.20
C VAL A 46 -7.69 -19.58 1.35
N CYS A 47 -7.87 -19.64 0.03
CA CYS A 47 -7.61 -18.51 -0.85
C CYS A 47 -8.51 -17.31 -0.51
N TYR A 48 -9.80 -17.53 -0.22
CA TYR A 48 -10.72 -16.46 0.19
C TYR A 48 -10.30 -15.83 1.51
N VAL A 49 -9.95 -16.64 2.51
CA VAL A 49 -9.51 -16.15 3.82
C VAL A 49 -8.24 -15.34 3.69
N LEU A 50 -7.22 -15.89 3.01
CA LEU A 50 -5.95 -15.18 2.82
C LEU A 50 -6.10 -13.92 1.98
N GLY A 51 -6.93 -13.97 0.93
CA GLY A 51 -7.24 -12.80 0.11
C GLY A 51 -7.93 -11.69 0.91
N ALA A 52 -8.95 -12.04 1.72
CA ALA A 52 -9.64 -11.10 2.59
C ALA A 52 -8.70 -10.51 3.65
N LEU A 53 -7.82 -11.31 4.26
CA LEU A 53 -6.82 -10.85 5.23
C LEU A 53 -5.82 -9.88 4.59
N THR A 54 -5.37 -10.16 3.35
CA THR A 54 -4.45 -9.29 2.61
C THR A 54 -5.11 -7.93 2.32
N VAL A 55 -6.35 -7.92 1.84
CA VAL A 55 -7.13 -6.69 1.62
C VAL A 55 -7.34 -5.94 2.93
N ALA A 56 -7.68 -6.64 4.01
CA ALA A 56 -7.88 -6.04 5.32
C ALA A 56 -6.58 -5.43 5.88
N ALA A 57 -5.45 -6.11 5.75
CA ALA A 57 -4.15 -5.60 6.16
C ALA A 57 -3.83 -4.27 5.46
N ALA A 58 -4.03 -4.19 4.14
CA ALA A 58 -3.87 -2.97 3.37
C ALA A 58 -4.85 -1.88 3.81
N ALA A 59 -6.14 -2.22 4.04
CA ALA A 59 -7.20 -1.28 4.41
C ALA A 59 -7.02 -0.68 5.81
N PHE A 60 -6.55 -1.47 6.77
CA PHE A 60 -6.34 -1.03 8.16
C PHE A 60 -4.97 -0.38 8.39
N SER A 61 -4.11 -0.39 7.39
CA SER A 61 -2.82 0.30 7.43
C SER A 61 -2.98 1.81 7.36
N GLY A 62 -1.99 2.52 7.94
CA GLY A 62 -1.99 3.97 7.92
C GLY A 62 -1.99 4.56 6.51
N LYS A 63 -2.58 5.78 6.37
CA LYS A 63 -2.64 6.54 5.11
C LYS A 63 -1.42 6.30 4.18
N PRO A 64 -1.58 6.28 2.85
CA PRO A 64 -2.55 7.12 2.13
C PRO A 64 -3.87 6.44 1.72
N LEU A 65 -3.93 5.12 1.52
CA LEU A 65 -5.14 4.43 1.05
C LEU A 65 -5.90 3.70 2.17
N GLY A 66 -5.27 3.49 3.33
CA GLY A 66 -5.93 2.86 4.47
C GLY A 66 -6.89 3.84 5.16
N GLY A 67 -8.15 3.46 5.33
CA GLY A 67 -9.16 4.22 6.08
C GLY A 67 -8.97 4.14 7.59
N GLY A 68 -8.31 3.10 8.08
CA GLY A 68 -8.06 2.84 9.49
C GLY A 68 -6.63 3.23 9.91
N ARG A 69 -6.50 3.88 11.07
CA ARG A 69 -5.19 4.13 11.70
C ARG A 69 -4.80 3.01 12.68
N LEU A 70 -5.35 1.81 12.48
CA LEU A 70 -5.19 0.71 13.44
C LEU A 70 -3.77 0.12 13.38
N ILE A 71 -3.18 0.07 12.19
CA ILE A 71 -1.85 -0.49 11.99
C ILE A 71 -0.91 0.65 11.54
N SER A 72 0.12 0.93 12.34
CA SER A 72 1.17 1.87 11.94
C SER A 72 2.04 1.24 10.83
N ARG A 73 2.69 2.05 9.99
CA ARG A 73 3.54 1.56 8.90
C ARG A 73 4.64 0.60 9.35
N PRO A 74 5.38 0.86 10.44
CA PRO A 74 6.34 -0.10 10.95
C PRO A 74 5.70 -1.41 11.41
N MET A 75 4.50 -1.32 12.01
CA MET A 75 3.72 -2.48 12.44
C MET A 75 3.22 -3.31 11.26
N HIS A 76 2.89 -2.67 10.14
CA HIS A 76 2.41 -3.34 8.93
C HIS A 76 3.41 -4.40 8.43
N ARG A 77 4.70 -4.13 8.47
CA ARG A 77 5.75 -5.11 8.14
C ARG A 77 5.64 -6.40 8.96
N PHE A 78 5.24 -6.31 10.23
CA PHE A 78 5.06 -7.49 11.08
C PHE A 78 3.78 -8.27 10.75
N VAL A 79 2.83 -7.65 10.04
CA VAL A 79 1.63 -8.32 9.51
C VAL A 79 1.94 -8.97 8.16
N ASP A 80 2.73 -8.32 7.31
CA ASP A 80 3.10 -8.82 5.97
C ASP A 80 3.86 -10.14 6.06
N VAL A 81 4.86 -10.23 6.95
CA VAL A 81 5.71 -11.42 7.02
C VAL A 81 4.91 -12.69 7.31
N PRO A 82 4.09 -12.79 8.37
CA PRO A 82 3.28 -13.98 8.60
C PRO A 82 2.25 -14.23 7.51
N LEU A 83 1.72 -13.19 6.88
CA LEU A 83 0.76 -13.34 5.78
C LEU A 83 1.42 -13.94 4.54
N ILE A 84 2.62 -13.49 4.17
CA ILE A 84 3.42 -14.06 3.08
C ILE A 84 3.75 -15.53 3.35
N ILE A 85 4.19 -15.83 4.58
CA ILE A 85 4.46 -17.22 4.99
C ILE A 85 3.18 -18.06 4.91
N ALA A 86 2.04 -17.53 5.34
CA ALA A 86 0.77 -18.23 5.25
C ALA A 86 0.37 -18.52 3.80
N VAL A 87 0.55 -17.56 2.88
CA VAL A 87 0.26 -17.78 1.45
C VAL A 87 1.15 -18.88 0.87
N ALA A 88 2.44 -18.89 1.17
CA ALA A 88 3.39 -19.90 0.68
C ALA A 88 3.15 -21.28 1.32
N ALA A 89 2.89 -21.34 2.62
CA ALA A 89 2.73 -22.61 3.33
C ALA A 89 1.35 -23.27 3.12
N ALA A 90 0.32 -22.46 2.82
CA ALA A 90 -1.07 -22.93 2.78
C ALA A 90 -1.33 -24.17 1.92
N PRO A 91 -0.81 -24.31 0.68
CA PRO A 91 -1.06 -25.50 -0.14
C PRO A 91 -0.59 -26.79 0.55
N PHE A 92 0.49 -26.72 1.29
CA PHE A 92 1.10 -27.86 1.98
C PHE A 92 0.42 -28.13 3.33
N VAL A 93 0.18 -27.10 4.12
CA VAL A 93 -0.43 -27.20 5.45
C VAL A 93 -1.88 -27.68 5.36
N PHE A 94 -2.62 -27.22 4.37
CA PHE A 94 -4.04 -27.57 4.17
C PHE A 94 -4.27 -28.68 3.17
N GLY A 95 -3.20 -29.35 2.69
CA GLY A 95 -3.28 -30.59 1.91
C GLY A 95 -3.89 -30.45 0.50
N PHE A 96 -3.67 -29.31 -0.18
CA PHE A 96 -4.10 -29.11 -1.56
C PHE A 96 -2.96 -28.82 -2.54
N ALA A 97 -1.73 -29.23 -2.20
CA ALA A 97 -0.57 -29.06 -3.07
C ALA A 97 -0.67 -29.87 -4.39
N ASP A 98 -1.52 -30.88 -4.44
CA ASP A 98 -1.89 -31.65 -5.64
C ASP A 98 -2.65 -30.80 -6.68
N ARG A 99 -3.34 -29.74 -6.25
CA ARG A 99 -3.98 -28.75 -7.12
C ARG A 99 -2.94 -27.80 -7.71
N LYS A 100 -2.09 -28.31 -8.59
CA LYS A 100 -0.89 -27.64 -9.11
C LYS A 100 -1.14 -26.22 -9.60
N SER A 101 -2.24 -25.97 -10.30
CA SER A 101 -2.55 -24.63 -10.80
C SER A 101 -2.75 -23.61 -9.67
N THR A 102 -3.49 -23.97 -8.62
CA THR A 102 -3.72 -23.12 -7.45
C THR A 102 -2.42 -22.92 -6.66
N MET A 103 -1.71 -24.02 -6.40
CA MET A 103 -0.42 -23.98 -5.70
C MET A 103 0.57 -23.06 -6.40
N ILE A 104 0.83 -23.25 -7.69
CA ILE A 104 1.81 -22.45 -8.46
C ILE A 104 1.45 -20.95 -8.41
N ARG A 105 0.17 -20.60 -8.54
CA ARG A 105 -0.29 -19.21 -8.47
C ARG A 105 -0.03 -18.60 -7.09
N MET A 106 -0.24 -19.36 -6.01
CA MET A 106 0.03 -18.91 -4.65
C MET A 106 1.52 -18.74 -4.40
N GLU A 107 2.36 -19.65 -4.89
CA GLU A 107 3.82 -19.55 -4.76
C GLU A 107 4.39 -18.34 -5.51
N ILE A 108 3.95 -18.14 -6.76
CA ILE A 108 4.35 -16.95 -7.53
C ILE A 108 3.93 -15.67 -6.81
N LEU A 109 2.72 -15.64 -6.25
CA LEU A 109 2.26 -14.48 -5.49
C LEU A 109 3.07 -14.27 -4.21
N ALA A 110 3.37 -15.34 -3.47
CA ALA A 110 4.20 -15.26 -2.27
C ALA A 110 5.58 -14.69 -2.58
N LEU A 111 6.24 -15.14 -3.66
CA LEU A 111 7.51 -14.60 -4.12
C LEU A 111 7.40 -13.11 -4.49
N ALA A 112 6.33 -12.71 -5.18
CA ALA A 112 6.07 -11.32 -5.51
C ALA A 112 5.88 -10.45 -4.26
N LEU A 113 5.16 -10.96 -3.24
CA LEU A 113 4.96 -10.28 -1.96
C LEU A 113 6.26 -10.18 -1.14
N VAL A 114 7.14 -11.22 -1.18
CA VAL A 114 8.49 -11.16 -0.58
C VAL A 114 9.29 -10.02 -1.23
N ALA A 115 9.30 -9.96 -2.56
CA ALA A 115 9.99 -8.90 -3.29
C ALA A 115 9.41 -7.52 -2.94
N LEU A 116 8.09 -7.39 -2.90
CA LEU A 116 7.40 -6.17 -2.50
C LEU A 116 7.81 -5.72 -1.10
N ALA A 117 7.75 -6.61 -0.10
CA ALA A 117 8.14 -6.32 1.27
C ALA A 117 9.63 -5.94 1.40
N ARG A 118 10.50 -6.57 0.59
CA ARG A 118 11.95 -6.32 0.58
C ARG A 118 12.31 -4.94 0.03
N PHE A 119 11.58 -4.48 -0.99
CA PHE A 119 11.85 -3.22 -1.66
C PHE A 119 11.05 -2.04 -1.12
N THR A 120 10.13 -2.25 -0.17
CA THR A 120 9.33 -1.20 0.42
C THR A 120 10.02 -0.52 1.58
N ASN A 121 10.01 0.82 1.59
CA ASN A 121 10.48 1.60 2.72
C ASN A 121 9.32 1.97 3.65
N TYR A 122 9.19 1.22 4.73
CA TYR A 122 8.17 1.46 5.76
C TYR A 122 8.46 2.68 6.64
N ASN A 123 9.71 3.16 6.69
CA ASN A 123 10.16 4.21 7.60
C ASN A 123 10.22 5.61 6.96
N HIS A 124 10.10 5.71 5.63
CA HIS A 124 10.17 7.02 4.98
C HIS A 124 8.92 7.84 5.30
N PRO A 125 9.06 9.05 5.89
CA PRO A 125 7.95 9.96 5.99
C PRO A 125 7.51 10.28 4.55
N GLN A 126 6.33 9.84 4.16
CA GLN A 126 5.74 10.28 2.89
C GLN A 126 5.65 11.81 2.96
N PRO A 127 6.25 12.55 2.03
CA PRO A 127 5.96 13.96 1.91
C PRO A 127 4.44 14.06 1.85
N GLY A 128 3.88 14.91 2.74
CA GLY A 128 2.46 14.86 3.05
C GLY A 128 1.60 15.29 1.86
N MET A 129 1.34 14.38 0.95
CA MET A 129 0.44 14.60 -0.19
C MET A 129 -0.87 15.28 0.26
N GLY A 130 -1.40 14.89 1.43
CA GLY A 130 -2.55 15.57 2.03
C GLY A 130 -2.24 17.00 2.51
N ARG A 131 -1.03 17.25 3.02
CA ARG A 131 -0.59 18.60 3.42
C ARG A 131 -0.29 19.48 2.22
N ASP A 132 0.29 18.92 1.18
CA ASP A 132 0.63 19.66 -0.05
C ASP A 132 -0.62 19.99 -0.85
N ILE A 133 -1.59 19.06 -0.94
CA ILE A 133 -2.92 19.32 -1.51
C ILE A 133 -3.67 20.37 -0.68
N ALA A 134 -3.70 20.25 0.64
CA ALA A 134 -4.37 21.20 1.52
C ALA A 134 -3.69 22.59 1.47
N ARG A 135 -2.36 22.64 1.37
CA ARG A 135 -1.60 23.89 1.19
C ARG A 135 -1.90 24.51 -0.18
N GLY A 136 -1.86 23.72 -1.25
CA GLY A 136 -2.20 24.16 -2.60
C GLY A 136 -3.63 24.71 -2.72
N LEU A 137 -4.62 24.05 -2.10
CA LEU A 137 -6.01 24.53 -2.06
C LEU A 137 -6.13 25.83 -1.25
N ARG A 138 -5.43 25.94 -0.11
CA ARG A 138 -5.40 27.15 0.71
C ARG A 138 -4.78 28.33 -0.04
N ASP A 139 -3.66 28.12 -0.74
CA ASP A 139 -2.99 29.13 -1.55
C ASP A 139 -3.86 29.59 -2.72
N GLN A 140 -4.57 28.65 -3.36
CA GLN A 140 -5.51 28.98 -4.44
C GLN A 140 -6.72 29.77 -3.93
N ALA A 141 -7.27 29.41 -2.78
CA ALA A 141 -8.35 30.15 -2.12
C ALA A 141 -7.91 31.57 -1.74
N SER A 142 -6.72 31.73 -1.16
CA SER A 142 -6.14 33.01 -0.78
C SER A 142 -5.92 33.93 -1.99
N ARG A 143 -5.41 33.40 -3.11
CA ARG A 143 -5.24 34.15 -4.36
C ARG A 143 -6.57 34.61 -4.94
N LYS A 144 -7.60 33.76 -4.94
CA LYS A 144 -8.95 34.14 -5.40
C LYS A 144 -9.58 35.21 -4.51
N ALA A 145 -9.46 35.10 -3.20
CA ALA A 145 -9.94 36.09 -2.25
C ALA A 145 -9.24 37.45 -2.43
N GLY A 146 -7.91 37.44 -2.55
CA GLY A 146 -7.11 38.67 -2.79
C GLY A 146 -7.49 39.36 -4.12
N ALA A 147 -7.69 38.60 -5.19
CA ALA A 147 -8.12 39.12 -6.48
C ALA A 147 -9.55 39.72 -6.43
N TYR A 148 -10.44 39.15 -5.63
CA TYR A 148 -11.80 39.68 -5.42
C TYR A 148 -11.79 41.00 -4.68
N VAL A 149 -11.04 41.07 -3.57
CA VAL A 149 -10.90 42.30 -2.77
C VAL A 149 -10.23 43.41 -3.58
N GLY A 150 -9.17 43.09 -4.33
CA GLY A 150 -8.48 44.09 -5.19
C GLY A 150 -9.40 44.71 -6.24
N ARG A 151 -10.26 43.88 -6.89
CA ARG A 151 -11.27 44.37 -7.86
C ARG A 151 -12.33 45.27 -7.22
N ARG A 152 -12.76 44.97 -6.00
CA ARG A 152 -13.76 45.79 -5.27
C ARG A 152 -13.22 47.13 -4.84
N MET A 153 -11.94 47.18 -4.42
CA MET A 153 -11.28 48.44 -4.04
C MET A 153 -11.02 49.35 -5.26
N SER A 154 -10.63 48.81 -6.39
CA SER A 154 -10.40 49.60 -7.60
C SER A 154 -11.70 50.23 -8.15
N ARG A 155 -12.87 49.60 -7.96
CA ARG A 155 -14.19 50.16 -8.34
C ARG A 155 -14.67 51.28 -7.41
N ARG A 156 -14.19 51.39 -6.18
CA ARG A 156 -14.55 52.48 -5.24
C ARG A 156 -13.70 53.72 -5.42
N ARG A 157 -12.61 53.63 -6.17
CA ARG A 157 -11.71 54.79 -6.42
C ARG A 157 -12.01 55.51 -7.76
N ARG A 158 -13.00 55.05 -8.52
CA ARG A 158 -13.55 55.76 -9.70
C ARG A 158 -14.91 56.34 -9.38
#